data_90f6ec79c0a65adcf9b801f066164f68
#
_entry.id   90f6ec79c0a65adcf9b801f066164f68
#
_cell.length_a   1.000
_cell.length_b   1.000
_cell.length_c   1.000
_cell.angle_alpha   90.00
_cell.angle_beta   90.00
_cell.angle_gamma   90.00
#
_symmetry.space_group_name_H-M   'P 1'
#
loop_
_entity.id
_entity.type
_entity.pdbx_description
1 polymer ?
#
loop_
_entity_poly.entity_id
_entity_poly.type
_entity_poly.pdbx_seq_one_letter_code
_entity_poly.pdbx_strand_id
1 'polypeptide(L)'
;RSFERGQTFHNFNDHDYMVLEALSPRNLVVMDMKSGSLTIALGATEYKRYPKDEKPTKDNTTIGVSWEHGIYLGSTLSTTNFKAYKREYGTPEKIEDIYDYRAKLKQKFYFYQDMSKDDDVPKKLQNDFLHQMYEDFGTIEEDCFYDRLEDGKYDEGFKERQVKEEKSR
;
A
#
# COMPACT_ATOMS: atom_id res chain seq x y z
N ARG A 1 3.70 25.01 -3.01
CA ARG A 1 2.47 24.27 -2.71
C ARG A 1 2.78 22.99 -1.98
N SER A 2 2.04 22.71 -0.92
CA SER A 2 2.21 21.51 -0.11
C SER A 2 1.31 20.38 -0.59
N PHE A 3 1.80 19.16 -0.50
CA PHE A 3 0.97 17.97 -0.73
C PHE A 3 0.14 17.69 0.51
N GLU A 4 -1.07 17.19 0.29
CA GLU A 4 -2.01 16.90 1.38
C GLU A 4 -2.38 15.42 1.40
N ARG A 5 -2.63 14.91 2.59
CA ARG A 5 -3.15 13.55 2.79
C ARG A 5 -4.46 13.39 2.01
N GLY A 6 -4.60 12.26 1.33
CA GLY A 6 -5.77 11.97 0.51
C GLY A 6 -5.73 12.53 -0.90
N GLN A 7 -4.77 13.38 -1.20
CA GLN A 7 -4.58 13.89 -2.55
C GLN A 7 -4.23 12.74 -3.50
N THR A 8 -4.87 12.70 -4.67
CA THR A 8 -4.60 11.68 -5.68
C THR A 8 -3.98 12.33 -6.91
N PHE A 9 -3.17 11.56 -7.63
CA PHE A 9 -2.58 12.01 -8.87
C PHE A 9 -2.34 10.83 -9.80
N HIS A 10 -2.32 11.11 -11.10
CA HIS A 10 -2.04 10.12 -12.13
C HIS A 10 -0.60 10.30 -12.61
N ASN A 11 0.18 9.23 -12.64
CA ASN A 11 1.58 9.33 -13.00
C ASN A 11 1.86 8.79 -14.40
N PHE A 12 3.06 9.08 -14.92
CA PHE A 12 3.49 8.69 -16.27
C PHE A 12 3.52 7.18 -16.49
N ASN A 13 3.59 6.39 -15.43
CA ASN A 13 3.52 4.94 -15.50
C ASN A 13 2.07 4.42 -15.63
N ASP A 14 1.13 5.31 -15.84
CA ASP A 14 -0.30 5.01 -15.98
C ASP A 14 -0.94 4.44 -14.71
N HIS A 15 -0.38 4.76 -13.56
CA HIS A 15 -0.93 4.37 -12.26
C HIS A 15 -1.42 5.60 -11.49
N ASP A 16 -2.48 5.42 -10.74
CA ASP A 16 -2.98 6.43 -9.82
C ASP A 16 -2.39 6.19 -8.44
N TYR A 17 -2.01 7.27 -7.77
CA TYR A 17 -1.43 7.25 -6.44
C TYR A 17 -2.22 8.12 -5.49
N MET A 18 -2.18 7.78 -4.22
CA MET A 18 -2.74 8.61 -3.15
C MET A 18 -1.65 8.96 -2.15
N VAL A 19 -1.61 10.21 -1.74
CA VAL A 19 -0.73 10.66 -0.66
C VAL A 19 -1.33 10.19 0.66
N LEU A 20 -0.63 9.34 1.39
CA LEU A 20 -1.07 8.85 2.69
C LEU A 20 -0.53 9.70 3.83
N GLU A 21 0.68 10.22 3.67
CA GLU A 21 1.33 11.05 4.66
C GLU A 21 2.35 11.96 3.98
N ALA A 22 2.40 13.21 4.39
CA ALA A 22 3.45 14.12 3.98
C ALA A 22 4.48 14.20 5.12
N LEU A 23 5.65 13.58 4.92
CA LEU A 23 6.72 13.54 5.91
C LEU A 23 7.43 14.89 5.99
N SER A 24 7.48 15.58 4.87
CA SER A 24 7.99 16.94 4.72
C SER A 24 7.34 17.52 3.47
N PRO A 25 7.57 18.79 3.11
CA PRO A 25 6.92 19.37 1.93
C PRO A 25 7.12 18.61 0.62
N ARG A 26 8.24 17.88 0.47
CA ARG A 26 8.54 17.14 -0.74
C ARG A 26 8.81 15.65 -0.52
N ASN A 27 8.56 15.13 0.67
CA ASN A 27 8.76 13.72 0.97
C ASN A 27 7.43 13.11 1.41
N LEU A 28 6.95 12.15 0.65
CA LEU A 28 5.60 11.63 0.79
C LEU A 28 5.61 10.13 0.98
N VAL A 29 4.66 9.63 1.73
CA VAL A 29 4.28 8.22 1.64
C VAL A 29 3.11 8.16 0.68
N VAL A 30 3.27 7.42 -0.41
CA VAL A 30 2.24 7.28 -1.43
C VAL A 30 1.85 5.83 -1.61
N MET A 31 0.60 5.61 -1.97
CA MET A 31 0.10 4.27 -2.24
C MET A 31 -0.34 4.19 -3.70
N ASP A 32 0.15 3.15 -4.38
CA ASP A 32 -0.32 2.82 -5.72
C ASP A 32 -1.76 2.30 -5.60
N MET A 33 -2.70 3.01 -6.20
CA MET A 33 -4.12 2.68 -6.08
C MET A 33 -4.51 1.45 -6.87
N LYS A 34 -3.64 0.94 -7.72
CA LYS A 34 -3.88 -0.27 -8.49
C LYS A 34 -3.47 -1.52 -7.72
N SER A 35 -2.34 -1.47 -7.02
CA SER A 35 -1.72 -2.63 -6.37
C SER A 35 -1.74 -2.59 -4.84
N GLY A 36 -1.92 -1.41 -4.25
CA GLY A 36 -1.77 -1.23 -2.81
C GLY A 36 -0.32 -1.12 -2.35
N SER A 37 0.63 -1.06 -3.29
CA SER A 37 2.05 -0.92 -2.96
C SER A 37 2.34 0.44 -2.35
N LEU A 38 3.21 0.45 -1.34
CA LEU A 38 3.62 1.66 -0.65
C LEU A 38 5.02 2.07 -1.06
N THR A 39 5.21 3.36 -1.28
CA THR A 39 6.49 3.95 -1.64
C THR A 39 6.69 5.23 -0.84
N ILE A 40 7.93 5.45 -0.37
CA ILE A 40 8.31 6.77 0.10
C ILE A 40 8.92 7.49 -1.10
N ALA A 41 8.24 8.55 -1.52
CA ALA A 41 8.65 9.38 -2.64
C ALA A 41 9.44 10.58 -2.10
N LEU A 42 10.73 10.62 -2.40
CA LEU A 42 11.63 11.68 -1.97
C LEU A 42 11.84 12.66 -3.11
N GLY A 43 11.73 13.95 -2.81
CA GLY A 43 11.86 15.00 -3.81
C GLY A 43 10.69 15.05 -4.77
N ALA A 44 9.48 14.93 -4.24
CA ALA A 44 8.26 14.95 -5.03
C ALA A 44 8.01 16.34 -5.62
N THR A 45 7.63 16.37 -6.88
CA THR A 45 7.37 17.61 -7.64
C THR A 45 6.20 17.39 -8.57
N GLU A 46 5.28 18.35 -8.61
CA GLU A 46 4.17 18.31 -9.54
C GLU A 46 4.63 18.68 -10.95
N TYR A 47 4.01 18.06 -11.96
CA TYR A 47 4.19 18.44 -13.34
C TYR A 47 2.85 18.37 -14.07
N LYS A 48 2.74 19.11 -15.16
CA LYS A 48 1.53 19.12 -15.99
C LYS A 48 1.63 18.05 -17.08
N ARG A 49 0.55 17.32 -17.27
CA ARG A 49 0.42 16.31 -18.31
C ARG A 49 -0.67 16.71 -19.28
N TYR A 50 -0.37 16.64 -20.56
CA TYR A 50 -1.32 16.92 -21.64
C TYR A 50 -0.92 16.10 -22.87
N PRO A 51 -1.84 15.92 -23.84
CA PRO A 51 -1.52 15.16 -25.05
C PRO A 51 -0.31 15.73 -25.80
N LYS A 52 0.53 14.84 -26.31
CA LYS A 52 1.83 15.18 -26.89
C LYS A 52 1.78 16.20 -28.01
N ASP A 53 0.76 16.11 -28.86
CA ASP A 53 0.64 16.97 -30.05
C ASP A 53 -0.37 18.10 -29.85
N GLU A 54 -0.76 18.38 -28.64
CA GLU A 54 -1.73 19.43 -28.31
C GLU A 54 -1.11 20.45 -27.37
N LYS A 55 -1.63 21.68 -27.41
CA LYS A 55 -1.25 22.70 -26.45
C LYS A 55 -1.97 22.44 -25.13
N PRO A 56 -1.33 22.71 -23.97
CA PRO A 56 -2.01 22.54 -22.69
C PRO A 56 -3.20 23.50 -22.58
N THR A 57 -4.35 22.94 -22.21
CA THR A 57 -5.56 23.68 -21.92
C THR A 57 -6.07 23.26 -20.56
N LYS A 58 -7.07 23.98 -20.05
CA LYS A 58 -7.70 23.63 -18.79
C LYS A 58 -8.36 22.24 -18.83
N ASP A 59 -8.86 21.84 -19.98
CA ASP A 59 -9.64 20.62 -20.12
C ASP A 59 -8.78 19.38 -20.43
N ASN A 60 -7.61 19.56 -21.06
CA ASN A 60 -6.76 18.43 -21.44
C ASN A 60 -5.55 18.23 -20.54
N THR A 61 -5.39 19.06 -19.51
CA THR A 61 -4.23 19.03 -18.64
C THR A 61 -4.57 18.38 -17.31
N THR A 62 -3.76 17.42 -16.91
CA THR A 62 -3.86 16.77 -15.60
C THR A 62 -2.55 17.00 -14.82
N ILE A 63 -2.60 16.77 -13.53
CA ILE A 63 -1.43 16.91 -12.67
C ILE A 63 -0.85 15.53 -12.41
N GLY A 64 0.44 15.36 -12.69
CA GLY A 64 1.21 14.21 -12.28
C GLY A 64 2.19 14.60 -11.19
N VAL A 65 2.80 13.62 -10.55
CA VAL A 65 3.83 13.85 -9.55
C VAL A 65 5.02 12.94 -9.87
N SER A 66 6.20 13.54 -9.98
CA SER A 66 7.44 12.78 -10.09
C SER A 66 8.21 12.88 -8.79
N TRP A 67 9.14 11.96 -8.57
CA TRP A 67 10.03 12.02 -7.42
C TRP A 67 11.45 11.64 -7.84
N GLU A 68 12.42 12.20 -7.14
CA GLU A 68 13.83 11.97 -7.46
C GLU A 68 14.29 10.58 -7.04
N HIS A 69 13.73 10.08 -5.94
CA HIS A 69 14.08 8.76 -5.41
C HIS A 69 12.86 8.14 -4.74
N GLY A 70 12.64 6.85 -4.98
CA GLY A 70 11.58 6.10 -4.36
C GLY A 70 12.13 4.98 -3.48
N ILE A 71 11.57 4.83 -2.29
CA ILE A 71 11.89 3.72 -1.40
C ILE A 71 10.66 2.84 -1.31
N TYR A 72 10.74 1.66 -1.90
CA TYR A 72 9.63 0.72 -1.89
C TYR A 72 9.52 0.05 -0.52
N LEU A 73 8.32 0.14 0.07
CA LEU A 73 8.04 -0.38 1.40
C LEU A 73 7.33 -1.73 1.39
N GLY A 74 6.88 -2.16 0.24
CA GLY A 74 6.11 -3.40 0.10
C GLY A 74 4.63 -3.14 0.02
N SER A 75 3.86 -4.22 -0.04
CA SER A 75 2.40 -4.14 -0.08
C SER A 75 1.84 -4.46 1.30
N THR A 76 0.89 -3.66 1.76
CA THR A 76 0.19 -3.93 3.02
C THR A 76 -0.81 -5.06 2.88
N LEU A 77 -1.34 -5.24 1.67
CA LEU A 77 -2.29 -6.29 1.33
C LEU A 77 -1.89 -6.91 0.00
N SER A 78 -2.30 -8.15 -0.23
CA SER A 78 -2.23 -8.72 -1.57
C SER A 78 -3.15 -7.91 -2.51
N THR A 79 -2.89 -7.97 -3.80
CA THR A 79 -3.72 -7.28 -4.79
C THR A 79 -5.18 -7.72 -4.68
N THR A 80 -5.42 -9.01 -4.44
CA THR A 80 -6.77 -9.56 -4.27
C THR A 80 -7.45 -8.96 -3.05
N ASN A 81 -6.76 -8.91 -1.91
CA ASN A 81 -7.32 -8.36 -0.68
C ASN A 81 -7.51 -6.85 -0.76
N PHE A 82 -6.62 -6.15 -1.45
CA PHE A 82 -6.78 -4.71 -1.67
C PHE A 82 -8.02 -4.41 -2.54
N LYS A 83 -8.26 -5.19 -3.56
CA LYS A 83 -9.47 -5.07 -4.38
C LYS A 83 -10.72 -5.37 -3.56
N ALA A 84 -10.66 -6.37 -2.69
CA ALA A 84 -11.78 -6.70 -1.80
C ALA A 84 -12.06 -5.54 -0.83
N TYR A 85 -11.02 -4.94 -0.28
CA TYR A 85 -11.17 -3.75 0.57
C TYR A 85 -11.90 -2.64 -0.17
N LYS A 86 -11.47 -2.32 -1.39
CA LYS A 86 -12.07 -1.23 -2.16
C LYS A 86 -13.53 -1.50 -2.52
N ARG A 87 -13.88 -2.76 -2.78
CA ARG A 87 -15.29 -3.11 -3.04
C ARG A 87 -16.17 -2.89 -1.81
N GLU A 88 -15.65 -3.19 -0.63
CA GLU A 88 -16.41 -3.10 0.61
C GLU A 88 -16.45 -1.68 1.18
N TYR A 89 -15.31 -0.98 1.19
CA TYR A 89 -15.16 0.29 1.88
C TYR A 89 -14.88 1.48 0.96
N GLY A 90 -14.61 1.24 -0.31
CA GLY A 90 -14.21 2.29 -1.24
C GLY A 90 -12.73 2.62 -1.13
N THR A 91 -12.36 3.80 -1.61
CA THR A 91 -10.99 4.27 -1.59
C THR A 91 -10.55 4.57 -0.16
N PRO A 92 -9.40 4.04 0.31
CA PRO A 92 -8.94 4.36 1.65
C PRO A 92 -8.56 5.82 1.78
N GLU A 93 -8.88 6.43 2.91
CA GLU A 93 -8.55 7.84 3.17
C GLU A 93 -7.25 7.99 3.96
N LYS A 94 -6.87 6.95 4.70
CA LYS A 94 -5.65 6.95 5.52
C LYS A 94 -5.09 5.54 5.62
N ILE A 95 -3.80 5.45 5.90
CA ILE A 95 -3.12 4.15 5.95
C ILE A 95 -3.62 3.27 7.10
N GLU A 96 -4.09 3.88 8.18
CA GLU A 96 -4.63 3.15 9.32
C GLU A 96 -5.83 2.29 8.93
N ASP A 97 -6.64 2.75 7.97
CA ASP A 97 -7.77 1.96 7.46
C ASP A 97 -7.30 0.63 6.87
N ILE A 98 -6.19 0.67 6.13
CA ILE A 98 -5.59 -0.51 5.53
C ILE A 98 -4.99 -1.42 6.60
N TYR A 99 -4.30 -0.85 7.59
CA TYR A 99 -3.73 -1.64 8.69
C TYR A 99 -4.81 -2.30 9.56
N ASP A 100 -5.92 -1.61 9.80
CA ASP A 100 -7.02 -2.18 10.54
C ASP A 100 -7.64 -3.37 9.79
N TYR A 101 -7.82 -3.23 8.50
CA TYR A 101 -8.31 -4.31 7.65
C TYR A 101 -7.32 -5.49 7.62
N ARG A 102 -6.04 -5.18 7.49
CA ARG A 102 -4.97 -6.19 7.51
C ARG A 102 -4.95 -6.95 8.83
N ALA A 103 -5.12 -6.25 9.96
CA ALA A 103 -5.16 -6.88 11.27
C ALA A 103 -6.32 -7.87 11.39
N LYS A 104 -7.49 -7.52 10.86
CA LYS A 104 -8.64 -8.41 10.82
C LYS A 104 -8.37 -9.65 9.98
N LEU A 105 -7.72 -9.48 8.83
CA LEU A 105 -7.33 -10.61 7.98
C LEU A 105 -6.32 -11.53 8.68
N LYS A 106 -5.36 -10.96 9.41
CA LYS A 106 -4.38 -11.75 10.18
C LYS A 106 -5.06 -12.58 11.25
N GLN A 107 -6.01 -11.98 11.98
CA GLN A 107 -6.76 -12.72 13.00
C GLN A 107 -7.52 -13.90 12.39
N LYS A 108 -8.15 -13.67 11.23
CA LYS A 108 -8.86 -14.71 10.50
C LYS A 108 -7.91 -15.81 10.03
N PHE A 109 -6.75 -15.42 9.48
CA PHE A 109 -5.73 -16.34 9.01
C PHE A 109 -5.24 -17.25 10.15
N TYR A 110 -4.87 -16.66 11.28
CA TYR A 110 -4.37 -17.41 12.42
C TYR A 110 -5.44 -18.30 13.05
N PHE A 111 -6.68 -17.86 13.04
CA PHE A 111 -7.79 -18.73 13.48
C PHE A 111 -7.88 -19.98 12.60
N TYR A 112 -7.86 -19.84 11.30
CA TYR A 112 -7.87 -20.98 10.39
C TYR A 112 -6.64 -21.87 10.58
N GLN A 113 -5.47 -21.25 10.74
CA GLN A 113 -4.24 -22.00 10.96
C GLN A 113 -4.29 -22.81 12.24
N ASP A 114 -4.71 -22.21 13.34
CA ASP A 114 -4.82 -22.90 14.62
C ASP A 114 -5.78 -24.08 14.55
N MET A 115 -6.95 -23.86 13.93
CA MET A 115 -7.95 -24.91 13.79
C MET A 115 -7.49 -26.04 12.86
N SER A 116 -6.67 -25.72 11.87
CA SER A 116 -6.14 -26.72 10.95
C SER A 116 -5.06 -27.62 11.58
N LYS A 117 -4.47 -27.18 12.70
CA LYS A 117 -3.39 -27.88 13.40
C LYS A 117 -3.80 -28.46 14.75
N ASP A 118 -4.99 -28.12 15.24
CA ASP A 118 -5.47 -28.55 16.53
C ASP A 118 -5.91 -30.03 16.47
N ASP A 119 -5.25 -30.88 17.27
CA ASP A 119 -5.53 -32.33 17.30
C ASP A 119 -6.94 -32.65 17.80
N ASP A 120 -7.56 -31.75 18.57
CA ASP A 120 -8.92 -31.91 19.05
C ASP A 120 -9.98 -31.62 17.96
N VAL A 121 -9.56 -31.07 16.84
CA VAL A 121 -10.44 -30.79 15.70
C VAL A 121 -10.46 -32.02 14.77
N PRO A 122 -11.64 -32.54 14.38
CA PRO A 122 -11.72 -33.66 13.45
C PRO A 122 -10.96 -33.38 12.15
N LYS A 123 -10.32 -34.41 11.62
CA LYS A 123 -9.46 -34.31 10.43
C LYS A 123 -10.15 -33.62 9.24
N LYS A 124 -11.41 -33.94 9.02
CA LYS A 124 -12.19 -33.33 7.94
C LYS A 124 -12.27 -31.81 8.11
N LEU A 125 -12.51 -31.34 9.34
CA LEU A 125 -12.58 -29.91 9.63
C LEU A 125 -11.22 -29.23 9.52
N GLN A 126 -10.14 -29.91 9.95
CA GLN A 126 -8.80 -29.41 9.75
C GLN A 126 -8.53 -29.13 8.28
N ASN A 127 -8.91 -30.06 7.41
CA ASN A 127 -8.74 -29.91 5.96
C ASN A 127 -9.63 -28.79 5.40
N ASP A 128 -10.83 -28.62 5.92
CA ASP A 128 -11.74 -27.54 5.52
C ASP A 128 -11.12 -26.17 5.86
N PHE A 129 -10.48 -26.04 7.02
CA PHE A 129 -9.79 -24.79 7.39
C PHE A 129 -8.58 -24.51 6.49
N LEU A 130 -7.80 -25.53 6.14
CA LEU A 130 -6.71 -25.37 5.18
C LEU A 130 -7.23 -24.91 3.83
N HIS A 131 -8.32 -25.50 3.38
CA HIS A 131 -8.95 -25.12 2.12
C HIS A 131 -9.42 -23.66 2.16
N GLN A 132 -9.99 -23.26 3.29
CA GLN A 132 -10.46 -21.87 3.48
C GLN A 132 -9.31 -20.88 3.45
N MET A 133 -8.13 -21.25 3.96
CA MET A 133 -6.95 -20.41 3.88
C MET A 133 -6.55 -20.16 2.41
N TYR A 134 -6.56 -21.20 1.59
CA TYR A 134 -6.27 -21.05 0.17
C TYR A 134 -7.31 -20.17 -0.54
N GLU A 135 -8.59 -20.34 -0.21
CA GLU A 135 -9.65 -19.54 -0.81
C GLU A 135 -9.56 -18.07 -0.43
N ASP A 136 -9.34 -17.78 0.86
CA ASP A 136 -9.36 -16.40 1.36
C ASP A 136 -8.04 -15.67 1.15
N PHE A 137 -6.90 -16.37 1.16
CA PHE A 137 -5.58 -15.74 1.15
C PHE A 137 -4.67 -16.22 0.01
N GLY A 138 -5.05 -17.27 -0.69
CA GLY A 138 -4.24 -17.84 -1.75
C GLY A 138 -3.00 -18.58 -1.29
N THR A 139 -2.81 -18.72 0.03
CA THR A 139 -1.63 -19.33 0.63
C THR A 139 -1.92 -19.78 2.05
N ILE A 140 -1.08 -20.70 2.55
CA ILE A 140 -1.08 -21.07 3.97
C ILE A 140 0.19 -20.56 4.68
N GLU A 141 0.98 -19.73 4.00
CA GLU A 141 2.23 -19.19 4.51
C GLU A 141 2.02 -17.83 5.16
N GLU A 142 2.60 -17.64 6.35
CA GLU A 142 2.47 -16.40 7.11
C GLU A 142 3.13 -15.20 6.43
N ASP A 143 4.09 -15.43 5.54
CA ASP A 143 4.82 -14.36 4.88
C ASP A 143 3.94 -13.49 4.00
N CYS A 144 2.71 -13.92 3.70
CA CYS A 144 1.75 -13.08 2.98
C CYS A 144 1.37 -11.82 3.77
N PHE A 145 1.66 -11.78 5.07
CA PHE A 145 1.41 -10.64 5.94
C PHE A 145 2.67 -9.83 6.27
N TYR A 146 3.80 -10.15 5.66
CA TYR A 146 5.01 -9.39 5.88
C TYR A 146 4.85 -7.96 5.35
N ASP A 147 5.16 -6.98 6.19
CA ASP A 147 5.01 -5.56 5.85
C ASP A 147 6.10 -4.77 6.55
N ARG A 148 6.92 -4.09 5.76
CA ARG A 148 8.05 -3.31 6.28
C ARG A 148 7.63 -2.21 7.23
N LEU A 149 6.48 -1.59 7.02
CA LEU A 149 5.99 -0.54 7.90
C LEU A 149 5.56 -1.11 9.26
N GLU A 150 4.74 -2.17 9.23
CA GLU A 150 4.23 -2.80 10.44
C GLU A 150 5.32 -3.50 11.24
N ASP A 151 6.28 -4.11 10.54
CA ASP A 151 7.35 -4.88 11.18
C ASP A 151 8.53 -4.01 11.65
N GLY A 152 8.31 -2.71 11.80
CA GLY A 152 9.30 -1.79 12.36
C GLY A 152 10.35 -1.28 11.39
N LYS A 153 10.20 -1.59 10.10
CA LYS A 153 11.11 -1.05 9.09
C LYS A 153 10.86 0.44 8.83
N TYR A 154 9.72 0.94 9.26
CA TYR A 154 9.33 2.34 9.20
C TYR A 154 9.38 2.93 10.61
N ASP A 155 10.47 2.74 11.30
CA ASP A 155 10.72 3.28 12.63
C ASP A 155 11.55 4.57 12.53
N GLU A 156 12.02 5.06 13.67
CA GLU A 156 12.86 6.26 13.70
C GLU A 156 14.17 6.08 12.96
N GLY A 157 14.78 4.90 13.04
CA GLY A 157 15.98 4.60 12.29
C GLY A 157 15.76 4.70 10.78
N PHE A 158 14.59 4.28 10.32
CA PHE A 158 14.20 4.43 8.92
C PHE A 158 14.07 5.91 8.54
N LYS A 159 13.43 6.73 9.40
CA LYS A 159 13.30 8.17 9.18
C LYS A 159 14.66 8.86 9.15
N GLU A 160 15.58 8.45 10.00
CA GLU A 160 16.95 8.96 10.00
C GLU A 160 17.67 8.63 8.68
N ARG A 161 17.53 7.42 8.20
CA ARG A 161 18.11 7.01 6.91
C ARG A 161 17.55 7.82 5.76
N GLN A 162 16.24 8.09 5.80
CA GLN A 162 15.57 8.91 4.80
C GLN A 162 16.14 10.33 4.76
N VAL A 163 16.29 10.97 5.92
CA VAL A 163 16.86 12.32 6.03
C VAL A 163 18.29 12.34 5.51
N LYS A 164 19.09 11.33 5.84
CA LYS A 164 20.48 11.21 5.38
C LYS A 164 20.54 11.08 3.86
N GLU A 165 19.67 10.27 3.27
CA GLU A 165 19.57 10.09 1.82
C GLU A 165 19.19 11.39 1.13
N GLU A 166 18.22 12.11 1.69
CA GLU A 166 17.78 13.40 1.17
C GLU A 166 18.92 14.42 1.19
N LYS A 167 19.72 14.46 2.24
CA LYS A 167 20.87 15.38 2.35
C LYS A 167 22.00 15.06 1.39
N SER A 168 22.15 13.80 1.00
CA SER A 168 23.22 13.39 0.09
C SER A 168 22.93 13.69 -1.38
N ARG A 169 21.74 14.19 -1.67
CA ARG A 169 21.38 14.64 -3.01
C ARG A 169 21.82 16.09 -3.21
#